data_6efffdb6b72f86943b4f0b077428dcc2
#
_entry.id   6efffdb6b72f86943b4f0b077428dcc2
#
_cell.length_a   1.000
_cell.length_b   1.000
_cell.length_c   1.000
_cell.angle_alpha   90.00
_cell.angle_beta   90.00
_cell.angle_gamma   90.00
#
_symmetry.space_group_name_H-M   'P 1'
#
loop_
_entity.id
_entity.type
_entity.pdbx_description
1 polymer ?
#
loop_
_entity_poly.entity_id
_entity_poly.type
_entity_poly.pdbx_seq_one_letter_code
_entity_poly.pdbx_strand_id
1 'polypeptide(L)'
;MSRVVIHTANMIPGDWANMCQAVWRSPLLPLQSTTAPGPQQSPGGGVYGTGTRFKRDLLAYLNSYGRQKTGSLVNQLARFDFRAVRAALLASVPSKKKLETMDSQKETLWGWPAVRDILRHVPPRQHSKPSHIVAQVDSPLLAQTFCQSNH
;
A
#
# COMPACT_ATOMS: atom_id res chain seq x y z
N MET A 1 17.48 -11.06 8.20
CA MET A 1 16.80 -9.74 8.10
C MET A 1 16.56 -9.42 6.65
N SER A 2 15.46 -8.73 6.32
CA SER A 2 15.09 -8.32 4.97
C SER A 2 14.57 -6.89 4.95
N ARG A 3 14.38 -6.31 3.76
CA ARG A 3 13.67 -5.04 3.56
C ARG A 3 12.76 -5.13 2.36
N VAL A 4 11.67 -4.38 2.40
CA VAL A 4 10.83 -4.09 1.25
C VAL A 4 11.23 -2.71 0.73
N VAL A 5 11.47 -2.62 -0.58
CA VAL A 5 11.76 -1.36 -1.28
C VAL A 5 10.73 -1.20 -2.39
N ILE A 6 10.11 -0.03 -2.44
CA ILE A 6 9.17 0.37 -3.51
C ILE A 6 9.76 1.63 -4.14
N HIS A 7 9.97 1.60 -5.44
CA HIS A 7 10.55 2.72 -6.17
C HIS A 7 9.84 2.93 -7.51
N THR A 8 9.96 4.13 -8.05
CA THR A 8 9.32 4.52 -9.31
C THR A 8 10.15 4.18 -10.55
N ALA A 9 11.48 4.03 -10.40
CA ALA A 9 12.36 3.68 -11.50
C ALA A 9 12.11 2.26 -12.02
N ASN A 10 12.08 2.08 -13.35
CA ASN A 10 12.16 0.77 -13.97
C ASN A 10 13.60 0.23 -13.92
N MET A 11 13.79 -1.03 -14.34
CA MET A 11 15.13 -1.66 -14.39
C MET A 11 15.86 -1.34 -15.71
N ILE A 12 15.80 -0.09 -16.14
CA ILE A 12 16.48 0.42 -17.34
C ILE A 12 17.41 1.58 -16.97
N PRO A 13 18.60 1.68 -17.58
CA PRO A 13 19.60 2.70 -17.19
C PRO A 13 19.10 4.14 -17.25
N GLY A 14 18.26 4.50 -18.24
CA GLY A 14 17.71 5.84 -18.41
C GLY A 14 16.92 6.37 -17.23
N ASP A 15 16.14 5.51 -16.58
CA ASP A 15 15.34 5.89 -15.42
C ASP A 15 16.22 6.27 -14.20
N TRP A 16 17.39 5.65 -14.09
CA TRP A 16 18.31 5.90 -12.98
C TRP A 16 19.24 7.08 -13.20
N ALA A 17 19.51 7.42 -14.46
CA ALA A 17 20.47 8.48 -14.80
C ALA A 17 19.83 9.86 -15.01
N ASN A 18 18.61 9.92 -15.58
CA ASN A 18 18.07 11.17 -16.15
C ASN A 18 16.70 11.56 -15.65
N MET A 19 16.06 10.75 -14.77
CA MET A 19 14.70 11.00 -14.29
C MET A 19 14.66 11.17 -12.77
N CYS A 20 13.79 12.06 -12.29
CA CYS A 20 13.49 12.16 -10.86
C CYS A 20 12.77 10.90 -10.41
N GLN A 21 13.31 10.24 -9.41
CA GLN A 21 12.77 9.02 -8.86
C GLN A 21 12.42 9.16 -7.38
N ALA A 22 11.39 8.44 -6.96
CA ALA A 22 11.03 8.31 -5.56
C ALA A 22 11.31 6.88 -5.08
N VAL A 23 11.75 6.75 -3.84
CA VAL A 23 11.97 5.46 -3.19
C VAL A 23 11.41 5.45 -1.77
N TRP A 24 10.64 4.44 -1.46
CA TRP A 24 10.27 4.10 -0.11
C TRP A 24 10.94 2.80 0.30
N ARG A 25 11.47 2.75 1.52
CA ARG A 25 12.05 1.53 2.07
C ARG A 25 11.53 1.27 3.47
N SER A 26 11.20 0.02 3.75
CA SER A 26 10.80 -0.40 5.08
C SER A 26 11.97 -0.30 6.09
N PRO A 27 11.69 -0.28 7.40
CA PRO A 27 12.66 -0.70 8.39
C PRO A 27 13.21 -2.10 8.08
N LEU A 28 14.27 -2.52 8.79
CA LEU A 28 14.72 -3.91 8.75
C LEU A 28 13.63 -4.81 9.33
N LEU A 29 13.31 -5.85 8.59
CA LEU A 29 12.30 -6.84 8.95
C LEU A 29 13.02 -8.09 9.49
N PRO A 30 12.97 -8.38 10.79
CA PRO A 30 13.50 -9.60 11.35
C PRO A 30 12.63 -10.80 10.96
N LEU A 31 13.21 -12.00 10.97
CA LEU A 31 12.43 -13.23 10.91
C LEU A 31 11.56 -13.34 12.17
N GLN A 32 10.34 -13.82 12.01
CA GLN A 32 9.48 -14.12 13.14
C GLN A 32 10.11 -15.26 13.96
N SER A 33 10.24 -15.03 15.27
CA SER A 33 10.66 -16.08 16.20
C SER A 33 9.53 -17.10 16.34
N THR A 34 9.83 -18.37 16.14
CA THR A 34 8.89 -19.50 16.29
C THR A 34 8.38 -19.67 17.73
N THR A 35 9.04 -19.04 18.70
CA THR A 35 8.73 -19.18 20.14
C THR A 35 7.79 -18.12 20.70
N ALA A 36 7.54 -17.04 19.97
CA ALA A 36 6.54 -16.08 20.40
C ALA A 36 5.15 -16.55 19.92
N PRO A 37 4.12 -16.57 20.77
CA PRO A 37 2.75 -16.71 20.29
C PRO A 37 2.59 -15.60 19.24
N GLY A 38 2.40 -16.03 17.98
CA GLY A 38 2.21 -15.08 16.88
C GLY A 38 1.12 -14.12 17.31
N PRO A 39 1.22 -12.81 17.01
CA PRO A 39 0.13 -11.91 17.26
C PRO A 39 -1.09 -12.57 16.64
N GLN A 40 -2.04 -12.94 17.48
CA GLN A 40 -3.35 -13.42 17.04
C GLN A 40 -3.78 -12.43 15.97
N GLN A 41 -3.92 -12.95 14.75
CA GLN A 41 -4.52 -12.17 13.68
C GLN A 41 -5.87 -11.75 14.21
N SER A 42 -5.95 -10.51 14.69
CA SER A 42 -7.23 -9.94 15.06
C SER A 42 -8.13 -10.16 13.87
N PRO A 43 -9.34 -10.73 14.04
CA PRO A 43 -10.26 -11.02 12.94
C PRO A 43 -10.60 -9.79 12.09
N GLY A 44 -10.36 -8.60 12.61
CA GLY A 44 -10.47 -7.34 11.88
C GLY A 44 -9.16 -6.99 11.18
N GLY A 45 -9.24 -6.58 9.94
CA GLY A 45 -8.14 -6.34 9.00
C GLY A 45 -7.01 -5.40 9.40
N GLY A 46 -6.88 -5.04 10.67
CA GLY A 46 -5.85 -4.15 11.20
C GLY A 46 -6.06 -2.68 10.83
N VAL A 47 -5.48 -1.79 11.63
CA VAL A 47 -5.56 -0.34 11.43
C VAL A 47 -4.55 0.08 10.35
N TYR A 48 -4.94 0.99 9.46
CA TYR A 48 -4.03 1.59 8.49
C TYR A 48 -2.83 2.26 9.19
N GLY A 49 -1.67 2.19 8.56
CA GLY A 49 -0.42 2.69 9.15
C GLY A 49 0.26 1.71 10.11
N THR A 50 -0.31 0.53 10.36
CA THR A 50 0.32 -0.52 11.16
C THR A 50 1.02 -1.56 10.28
N GLY A 51 2.09 -2.15 10.80
CA GLY A 51 2.84 -3.18 10.08
C GLY A 51 2.04 -4.44 9.79
N THR A 52 1.09 -4.79 10.64
CA THR A 52 0.17 -5.92 10.41
C THR A 52 -0.70 -5.68 9.19
N ARG A 53 -1.30 -4.49 9.09
CA ARG A 53 -2.11 -4.10 7.94
C ARG A 53 -1.26 -4.00 6.67
N PHE A 54 -0.10 -3.36 6.75
CA PHE A 54 0.83 -3.26 5.62
C PHE A 54 1.23 -4.64 5.09
N LYS A 55 1.60 -5.57 5.97
CA LYS A 55 1.95 -6.96 5.59
C LYS A 55 0.80 -7.64 4.86
N ARG A 56 -0.43 -7.56 5.41
CA ARG A 56 -1.62 -8.13 4.79
C ARG A 56 -1.82 -7.62 3.38
N ASP A 57 -1.79 -6.30 3.23
CA ASP A 57 -2.08 -5.64 1.95
C ASP A 57 -0.96 -5.92 0.92
N LEU A 58 0.32 -5.98 1.35
CA LEU A 58 1.45 -6.35 0.49
C LEU A 58 1.34 -7.80 0.00
N LEU A 59 1.05 -8.75 0.89
CA LEU A 59 0.90 -10.14 0.49
C LEU A 59 -0.30 -10.36 -0.42
N ALA A 60 -1.41 -9.65 -0.17
CA ALA A 60 -2.58 -9.67 -1.04
C ALA A 60 -2.26 -9.09 -2.43
N TYR A 61 -1.50 -7.99 -2.50
CA TYR A 61 -1.03 -7.40 -3.76
C TYR A 61 -0.18 -8.39 -4.55
N LEU A 62 0.82 -9.00 -3.92
CA LEU A 62 1.67 -9.98 -4.58
C LEU A 62 0.87 -11.20 -5.07
N ASN A 63 -0.08 -11.67 -4.26
CA ASN A 63 -0.95 -12.79 -4.65
C ASN A 63 -1.82 -12.48 -5.89
N SER A 64 -2.12 -11.20 -6.15
CA SER A 64 -2.89 -10.80 -7.34
C SER A 64 -2.17 -11.09 -8.68
N TYR A 65 -0.84 -11.23 -8.65
CA TYR A 65 -0.05 -11.63 -9.82
C TYR A 65 -0.10 -13.13 -10.13
N GLY A 66 -0.71 -13.90 -9.23
CA GLY A 66 -0.84 -15.34 -9.37
C GLY A 66 0.28 -16.14 -8.70
N ARG A 67 -0.11 -17.28 -8.15
CA ARG A 67 0.76 -18.11 -7.32
C ARG A 67 2.03 -18.59 -8.00
N GLN A 68 1.96 -18.83 -9.31
CA GLN A 68 3.11 -19.27 -10.09
C GLN A 68 4.22 -18.20 -10.16
N LYS A 69 3.84 -16.91 -10.23
CA LYS A 69 4.80 -15.80 -10.37
C LYS A 69 5.39 -15.35 -9.04
N THR A 70 4.56 -15.24 -8.02
CA THR A 70 4.92 -14.58 -6.76
C THR A 70 4.77 -15.45 -5.52
N GLY A 71 4.28 -16.69 -5.64
CA GLY A 71 4.02 -17.55 -4.50
C GLY A 71 5.25 -17.82 -3.62
N SER A 72 6.42 -18.02 -4.23
CA SER A 72 7.68 -18.19 -3.49
C SER A 72 8.01 -16.95 -2.67
N LEU A 73 7.90 -15.77 -3.28
CA LEU A 73 8.15 -14.48 -2.60
C LEU A 73 7.15 -14.23 -1.47
N VAL A 74 5.87 -14.52 -1.69
CA VAL A 74 4.81 -14.42 -0.67
C VAL A 74 5.14 -15.30 0.54
N ASN A 75 5.53 -16.55 0.30
CA ASN A 75 5.90 -17.49 1.37
C ASN A 75 7.14 -17.02 2.15
N GLN A 76 8.13 -16.45 1.47
CA GLN A 76 9.31 -15.87 2.12
C GLN A 76 8.93 -14.66 2.97
N LEU A 77 8.18 -13.70 2.42
CA LEU A 77 7.79 -12.48 3.13
C LEU A 77 6.87 -12.77 4.32
N ALA A 78 6.02 -13.78 4.22
CA ALA A 78 5.15 -14.18 5.32
C ALA A 78 5.90 -14.51 6.61
N ARG A 79 7.17 -14.95 6.52
CA ARG A 79 8.03 -15.30 7.66
C ARG A 79 8.63 -14.11 8.40
N PHE A 80 8.54 -12.89 7.83
CA PHE A 80 9.14 -11.70 8.43
C PHE A 80 8.15 -10.94 9.31
N ASP A 81 8.67 -10.28 10.33
CA ASP A 81 7.93 -9.41 11.22
C ASP A 81 7.90 -7.98 10.66
N PHE A 82 6.70 -7.47 10.45
CA PHE A 82 6.44 -6.14 9.90
C PHE A 82 6.04 -5.11 10.96
N ARG A 83 6.04 -5.47 12.25
CA ARG A 83 5.55 -4.59 13.32
C ARG A 83 6.20 -3.21 13.37
N ALA A 84 7.44 -3.09 12.90
CA ALA A 84 8.14 -1.80 12.82
C ALA A 84 7.70 -0.91 11.66
N VAL A 85 6.93 -1.42 10.70
CA VAL A 85 6.44 -0.63 9.56
C VAL A 85 5.33 0.31 10.00
N ARG A 86 5.46 1.59 9.61
CA ARG A 86 4.48 2.66 9.87
C ARG A 86 4.08 3.30 8.54
N ALA A 87 3.37 2.52 7.71
CA ALA A 87 2.93 2.96 6.39
C ALA A 87 1.62 2.26 6.00
N ALA A 88 0.87 2.86 5.11
CA ALA A 88 -0.24 2.22 4.40
C ALA A 88 0.20 1.95 2.95
N LEU A 89 -0.12 0.77 2.43
CA LEU A 89 0.13 0.42 1.04
C LEU A 89 -1.07 0.83 0.19
N LEU A 90 -0.82 1.68 -0.79
CA LEU A 90 -1.76 2.00 -1.85
C LEU A 90 -1.29 1.32 -3.13
N ALA A 91 -1.99 0.30 -3.54
CA ALA A 91 -1.70 -0.44 -4.76
C ALA A 91 -2.90 -0.42 -5.70
N SER A 92 -2.65 -0.63 -6.99
CA SER A 92 -3.68 -0.75 -8.01
C SER A 92 -3.71 -2.18 -8.54
N VAL A 93 -4.87 -2.81 -8.44
CA VAL A 93 -5.13 -4.15 -8.97
C VAL A 93 -6.44 -4.09 -9.74
N PRO A 94 -6.49 -4.54 -11.00
CA PRO A 94 -7.73 -4.60 -11.76
C PRO A 94 -8.79 -5.42 -11.01
N SER A 95 -9.97 -4.88 -10.83
CA SER A 95 -11.08 -5.55 -10.13
C SER A 95 -12.40 -5.26 -10.82
N LYS A 96 -13.26 -6.28 -10.86
CA LYS A 96 -14.66 -6.15 -11.31
C LYS A 96 -15.65 -5.96 -10.15
N LYS A 97 -15.15 -5.88 -8.91
CA LYS A 97 -16.00 -5.72 -7.73
C LYS A 97 -16.61 -4.32 -7.70
N LYS A 98 -17.87 -4.22 -7.31
CA LYS A 98 -18.55 -2.95 -7.08
C LYS A 98 -18.08 -2.32 -5.79
N LEU A 99 -17.92 -1.00 -5.78
CA LEU A 99 -17.44 -0.21 -4.64
C LEU A 99 -18.31 -0.38 -3.40
N GLU A 100 -19.63 -0.50 -3.59
CA GLU A 100 -20.60 -0.57 -2.49
C GLU A 100 -20.49 -1.87 -1.68
N THR A 101 -19.91 -2.92 -2.27
CA THR A 101 -19.78 -4.24 -1.63
C THR A 101 -18.44 -4.48 -0.95
N MET A 102 -17.54 -3.48 -0.99
CA MET A 102 -16.18 -3.62 -0.47
C MET A 102 -16.09 -3.23 1.01
N ASP A 103 -15.53 -4.14 1.82
CA ASP A 103 -15.28 -3.94 3.25
C ASP A 103 -13.78 -4.04 3.53
N SER A 104 -13.16 -2.92 3.91
CA SER A 104 -11.73 -2.83 4.18
C SER A 104 -11.27 -3.68 5.38
N GLN A 105 -12.18 -4.05 6.26
CA GLN A 105 -11.87 -4.92 7.39
C GLN A 105 -11.74 -6.39 6.95
N LYS A 106 -12.52 -6.79 5.98
CA LYS A 106 -12.55 -8.17 5.47
C LYS A 106 -11.57 -8.41 4.33
N GLU A 107 -11.38 -7.40 3.47
CA GLU A 107 -10.51 -7.53 2.29
C GLU A 107 -9.61 -6.31 2.09
N THR A 108 -8.56 -6.48 1.29
CA THR A 108 -7.72 -5.37 0.86
C THR A 108 -8.41 -4.61 -0.26
N LEU A 109 -8.53 -3.30 -0.08
CA LEU A 109 -9.03 -2.39 -1.11
C LEU A 109 -7.89 -1.95 -2.03
N TRP A 110 -8.21 -1.69 -3.30
CA TRP A 110 -7.25 -1.26 -4.31
C TRP A 110 -7.65 0.08 -4.93
N GLY A 111 -6.65 0.83 -5.44
CA GLY A 111 -6.87 2.08 -6.15
C GLY A 111 -7.68 3.12 -5.35
N TRP A 112 -8.62 3.80 -5.99
CA TRP A 112 -9.43 4.86 -5.39
C TRP A 112 -10.22 4.46 -4.14
N PRO A 113 -10.86 3.28 -4.07
CA PRO A 113 -11.48 2.80 -2.84
C PRO A 113 -10.52 2.77 -1.65
N ALA A 114 -9.28 2.32 -1.88
CA ALA A 114 -8.25 2.29 -0.84
C ALA A 114 -7.84 3.70 -0.40
N VAL A 115 -7.64 4.62 -1.36
CA VAL A 115 -7.34 6.04 -1.06
C VAL A 115 -8.43 6.65 -0.19
N ARG A 116 -9.68 6.52 -0.61
CA ARG A 116 -10.84 7.06 0.12
C ARG A 116 -10.92 6.53 1.55
N ASP A 117 -10.71 5.22 1.73
CA ASP A 117 -10.80 4.58 3.03
C ASP A 117 -9.64 4.99 3.93
N ILE A 118 -8.42 5.05 3.43
CA ILE A 118 -7.25 5.50 4.18
C ILE A 118 -7.41 6.95 4.62
N LEU A 119 -7.85 7.85 3.72
CA LEU A 119 -8.03 9.27 4.04
C LEU A 119 -9.07 9.50 5.14
N ARG A 120 -10.08 8.64 5.28
CA ARG A 120 -11.03 8.70 6.40
C ARG A 120 -10.39 8.42 7.77
N HIS A 121 -9.27 7.70 7.78
CA HIS A 121 -8.53 7.36 8.99
C HIS A 121 -7.38 8.31 9.30
N VAL A 122 -7.09 9.26 8.40
CA VAL A 122 -6.10 10.32 8.67
C VAL A 122 -6.76 11.40 9.51
N PRO A 123 -6.27 11.65 10.75
CA PRO A 123 -6.86 12.68 11.58
C PRO A 123 -6.70 14.06 10.90
N PRO A 124 -7.76 14.88 10.87
CA PRO A 124 -7.66 16.24 10.36
C PRO A 124 -6.65 17.03 11.20
N ARG A 125 -5.77 17.78 10.55
CA ARG A 125 -4.92 18.74 11.26
C ARG A 125 -5.81 19.78 11.96
N GLN A 126 -5.58 20.00 13.25
CA GLN A 126 -6.32 20.96 14.08
C GLN A 126 -6.08 22.44 13.70
N HIS A 127 -5.64 22.73 12.51
CA HIS A 127 -5.37 24.10 12.07
C HIS A 127 -6.40 24.57 11.06
N SER A 128 -6.85 25.80 11.28
CA SER A 128 -7.84 26.56 10.50
C SER A 128 -7.50 26.82 9.02
N LYS A 129 -6.47 26.19 8.48
CA LYS A 129 -6.10 26.34 7.08
C LYS A 129 -6.71 25.21 6.25
N PRO A 130 -7.26 25.52 5.06
CA PRO A 130 -7.77 24.50 4.18
C PRO A 130 -6.69 23.49 3.80
N SER A 131 -7.07 22.21 3.70
CA SER A 131 -6.14 21.16 3.25
C SER A 131 -5.77 21.38 1.79
N HIS A 132 -4.47 21.35 1.50
CA HIS A 132 -3.96 21.42 0.13
C HIS A 132 -3.59 20.03 -0.34
N ILE A 133 -4.24 19.57 -1.40
CA ILE A 133 -3.97 18.26 -2.03
C ILE A 133 -3.29 18.53 -3.37
N VAL A 134 -2.09 17.99 -3.54
CA VAL A 134 -1.38 18.01 -4.82
C VAL A 134 -1.34 16.58 -5.36
N ALA A 135 -1.87 16.39 -6.57
CA ALA A 135 -1.78 15.14 -7.29
C ALA A 135 -0.92 15.33 -8.55
N GLN A 136 0.14 14.54 -8.66
CA GLN A 136 0.96 14.47 -9.86
C GLN A 136 0.60 13.23 -10.65
N VAL A 137 0.30 13.39 -11.94
CA VAL A 137 -0.13 12.31 -12.82
C VAL A 137 0.68 12.38 -14.10
N ASP A 138 1.29 11.27 -14.49
CA ASP A 138 2.11 11.17 -15.70
C ASP A 138 1.30 11.18 -17.01
N SER A 139 0.00 10.86 -16.93
CA SER A 139 -0.85 10.79 -18.12
C SER A 139 -1.78 11.99 -18.23
N PRO A 140 -1.76 12.73 -19.35
CA PRO A 140 -2.63 13.88 -19.57
C PRO A 140 -4.13 13.51 -19.59
N LEU A 141 -4.48 12.27 -19.85
CA LEU A 141 -5.87 11.77 -19.81
C LEU A 141 -6.47 11.74 -18.39
N LEU A 142 -5.64 11.56 -17.36
CA LEU A 142 -6.11 11.56 -15.96
C LEU A 142 -6.16 12.97 -15.36
N ALA A 143 -5.39 13.91 -15.86
CA ALA A 143 -5.38 15.29 -15.38
C ALA A 143 -6.70 16.04 -15.69
N GLN A 144 -7.38 15.70 -16.77
CA GLN A 144 -8.66 16.33 -17.14
C GLN A 144 -9.81 15.98 -16.20
N THR A 145 -9.77 14.82 -15.53
CA THR A 145 -10.86 14.39 -14.64
C THR A 145 -10.83 15.08 -13.27
N PHE A 146 -9.69 15.63 -12.87
CA PHE A 146 -9.53 16.29 -11.56
C PHE A 146 -9.92 17.78 -11.55
N CYS A 147 -9.90 18.44 -12.71
CA CYS A 147 -10.21 19.87 -12.81
C CYS A 147 -11.71 20.22 -12.90
N GLN A 148 -12.61 19.24 -13.03
CA GLN A 148 -14.05 19.49 -13.25
C GLN A 148 -14.94 19.43 -12.01
N SER A 149 -14.40 19.26 -10.79
CA SER A 149 -15.22 19.07 -9.58
C SER A 149 -15.33 20.30 -8.67
N ASN A 150 -15.06 21.51 -9.16
CA ASN A 150 -15.29 22.73 -8.39
C ASN A 150 -16.12 23.73 -9.18
N HIS A 151 -17.42 23.47 -9.26
CA HIS A 151 -18.46 24.50 -9.44
C HIS A 151 -19.67 24.13 -8.62
#